data_5445b454c6a299814fec669f0cd9fd53
#
_entry.id   5445b454c6a299814fec669f0cd9fd53
#
_cell.length_a   1.000
_cell.length_b   1.000
_cell.length_c   1.000
_cell.angle_alpha   90.00
_cell.angle_beta   90.00
_cell.angle_gamma   90.00
#
_symmetry.space_group_name_H-M   'P 1'
#
loop_
_entity.id
_entity.type
_entity.pdbx_description
1 polymer ?
#
loop_
_entity_poly.entity_id
_entity_poly.type
_entity_poly.pdbx_seq_one_letter_code
_entity_poly.pdbx_strand_id
1 'polypeptide(L)'
;MDIVNNLFDFIEKYSQENPMKLRLKRFENLNFNLSFAIDQIESRQKIKSKLPLWNQNKKLLFPSVLSAEQASSEITAKYKQCIIGSKYKSICDLTGGLGIDSYYFAASAEKVTYIERYPLYCDVAKYNFDVLQKNNIRVICSDSLKFILECNVKFDAFYIDPARRNSENKRLYDLRDCEPDIIELQSILLKKAPVILLKSSPMIDISRAIQDLKFVKEVHVISVKNE
;
A
#
# COMPACT_ATOMS: atom_id res chain seq x y z
N MET A 1 1.75 23.30 16.36
CA MET A 1 0.37 23.24 15.84
C MET A 1 0.19 24.10 14.59
N ASP A 2 0.75 25.31 14.54
CA ASP A 2 0.51 26.25 13.41
C ASP A 2 1.04 25.79 12.04
N ILE A 3 2.17 25.11 11.98
CA ILE A 3 2.76 24.64 10.70
C ILE A 3 1.87 23.60 10.02
N VAL A 4 1.33 22.68 10.79
CA VAL A 4 0.47 21.59 10.26
C VAL A 4 -0.86 22.16 9.78
N ASN A 5 -1.44 23.10 10.51
CA ASN A 5 -2.68 23.76 10.11
C ASN A 5 -2.47 24.54 8.81
N ASN A 6 -1.42 25.32 8.70
CA ASN A 6 -1.10 26.10 7.49
C ASN A 6 -0.90 25.18 6.25
N LEU A 7 -0.31 24.02 6.43
CA LEU A 7 -0.18 23.02 5.35
C LEU A 7 -1.54 22.53 4.87
N PHE A 8 -2.43 22.12 5.77
CA PHE A 8 -3.76 21.60 5.40
C PHE A 8 -4.64 22.69 4.81
N ASP A 9 -4.58 23.92 5.33
CA ASP A 9 -5.30 25.09 4.78
C ASP A 9 -4.84 25.38 3.34
N PHE A 10 -3.55 25.31 3.07
CA PHE A 10 -3.00 25.44 1.73
C PHE A 10 -3.51 24.34 0.80
N ILE A 11 -3.44 23.08 1.24
CA ILE A 11 -3.92 21.93 0.46
C ILE A 11 -5.41 22.09 0.13
N GLU A 12 -6.22 22.51 1.08
CA GLU A 12 -7.65 22.70 0.87
C GLU A 12 -7.94 23.85 -0.08
N LYS A 13 -7.31 25.00 0.13
CA LYS A 13 -7.45 26.20 -0.71
C LYS A 13 -7.15 25.93 -2.19
N TYR A 14 -6.11 25.13 -2.47
CA TYR A 14 -5.66 24.85 -3.83
C TYR A 14 -6.05 23.47 -4.34
N SER A 15 -6.95 22.76 -3.66
CA SER A 15 -7.33 21.37 -3.94
C SER A 15 -7.84 21.11 -5.36
N GLN A 16 -8.42 22.10 -6.03
CA GLN A 16 -8.96 21.99 -7.40
C GLN A 16 -8.02 22.58 -8.46
N GLU A 17 -6.90 23.18 -8.05
CA GLU A 17 -5.95 23.76 -9.00
C GLU A 17 -5.08 22.68 -9.67
N ASN A 18 -4.59 23.00 -10.86
CA ASN A 18 -3.66 22.12 -11.56
C ASN A 18 -2.30 22.13 -10.87
N PRO A 19 -1.78 20.97 -10.39
CA PRO A 19 -0.51 20.88 -9.65
C PRO A 19 0.69 21.44 -10.45
N MET A 20 0.73 21.25 -11.77
CA MET A 20 1.80 21.78 -12.63
C MET A 20 1.80 23.31 -12.63
N LYS A 21 0.62 23.95 -12.66
CA LYS A 21 0.50 25.40 -12.56
C LYS A 21 0.94 25.90 -11.19
N LEU A 22 0.60 25.16 -10.11
CA LEU A 22 1.04 25.51 -8.76
C LEU A 22 2.55 25.47 -8.60
N ARG A 23 3.25 24.51 -9.22
CA ARG A 23 4.73 24.41 -9.21
C ARG A 23 5.42 25.60 -9.89
N LEU A 24 4.72 26.32 -10.78
CA LEU A 24 5.24 27.50 -11.47
C LEU A 24 4.92 28.83 -10.75
N LYS A 25 4.00 28.81 -9.78
CA LYS A 25 3.63 29.98 -9.00
C LYS A 25 4.70 30.27 -7.92
N ARG A 26 4.91 31.56 -7.64
CA ARG A 26 5.69 31.97 -6.47
C ARG A 26 4.77 32.13 -5.28
N PHE A 27 5.18 31.56 -4.15
CA PHE A 27 4.52 31.69 -2.87
C PHE A 27 5.53 32.23 -1.85
N GLU A 28 5.14 33.24 -1.10
CA GLU A 28 5.98 33.88 -0.09
C GLU A 28 5.53 33.47 1.31
N ASN A 29 6.46 33.51 2.26
CA ASN A 29 6.20 33.29 3.70
C ASN A 29 5.57 31.94 4.06
N LEU A 30 5.91 30.88 3.31
CA LEU A 30 5.49 29.54 3.65
C LEU A 30 6.39 28.97 4.77
N ASN A 31 5.76 28.40 5.80
CA ASN A 31 6.44 27.70 6.89
C ASN A 31 6.41 26.15 6.73
N PHE A 32 6.10 25.65 5.53
CA PHE A 32 6.09 24.25 5.16
C PHE A 32 6.72 24.04 3.78
N ASN A 33 7.01 22.78 3.44
CA ASN A 33 7.57 22.42 2.14
C ASN A 33 6.50 22.51 1.04
N LEU A 34 6.67 23.47 0.11
CA LEU A 34 5.74 23.70 -0.99
C LEU A 34 5.60 22.51 -1.92
N SER A 35 6.70 21.82 -2.26
CA SER A 35 6.66 20.65 -3.14
C SER A 35 5.81 19.54 -2.52
N PHE A 36 6.02 19.26 -1.23
CA PHE A 36 5.22 18.30 -0.48
C PHE A 36 3.73 18.68 -0.47
N ALA A 37 3.41 19.96 -0.24
CA ALA A 37 2.02 20.44 -0.25
C ALA A 37 1.35 20.25 -1.62
N ILE A 38 2.07 20.52 -2.72
CA ILE A 38 1.56 20.30 -4.08
C ILE A 38 1.39 18.80 -4.36
N ASP A 39 2.33 17.96 -3.90
CA ASP A 39 2.21 16.50 -4.02
C ASP A 39 0.99 15.95 -3.26
N GLN A 40 0.62 16.54 -2.11
CA GLN A 40 -0.63 16.20 -1.41
C GLN A 40 -1.87 16.54 -2.26
N ILE A 41 -1.88 17.71 -2.91
CA ILE A 41 -2.99 18.13 -3.80
C ILE A 41 -3.10 17.16 -4.97
N GLU A 42 -2.00 16.85 -5.64
CA GLU A 42 -1.96 15.93 -6.78
C GLU A 42 -2.41 14.52 -6.38
N SER A 43 -1.89 14.00 -5.27
CA SER A 43 -2.26 12.70 -4.73
C SER A 43 -3.76 12.60 -4.47
N ARG A 44 -4.36 13.63 -3.84
CA ARG A 44 -5.80 13.69 -3.55
C ARG A 44 -6.65 13.70 -4.82
N GLN A 45 -6.22 14.43 -5.85
CA GLN A 45 -6.91 14.44 -7.15
C GLN A 45 -6.91 13.06 -7.80
N LYS A 46 -5.77 12.34 -7.74
CA LYS A 46 -5.62 10.99 -8.31
C LYS A 46 -6.45 9.93 -7.58
N ILE A 47 -6.55 10.01 -6.26
CA ILE A 47 -7.29 9.00 -5.49
C ILE A 47 -8.80 9.25 -5.41
N LYS A 48 -9.30 10.38 -5.87
CA LYS A 48 -10.67 10.86 -5.66
C LYS A 48 -11.75 9.80 -5.96
N SER A 49 -11.62 9.09 -7.07
CA SER A 49 -12.54 8.01 -7.45
C SER A 49 -12.16 6.65 -6.87
N LYS A 50 -10.88 6.43 -6.65
CA LYS A 50 -10.31 5.15 -6.26
C LYS A 50 -10.41 4.89 -4.75
N LEU A 51 -10.23 5.95 -3.94
CA LEU A 51 -10.23 5.93 -2.47
C LEU A 51 -11.15 7.03 -1.91
N PRO A 52 -12.46 7.02 -2.18
CA PRO A 52 -13.36 8.11 -1.79
C PRO A 52 -13.41 8.34 -0.28
N LEU A 53 -13.42 7.29 0.57
CA LEU A 53 -13.42 7.44 2.02
C LEU A 53 -12.11 8.07 2.53
N TRP A 54 -10.97 7.66 1.99
CA TRP A 54 -9.69 8.26 2.33
C TRP A 54 -9.62 9.71 1.86
N ASN A 55 -10.15 10.02 0.67
CA ASN A 55 -10.16 11.38 0.14
C ASN A 55 -11.06 12.35 0.94
N GLN A 56 -12.10 11.84 1.59
CA GLN A 56 -12.97 12.62 2.48
C GLN A 56 -12.22 13.07 3.76
N ASN A 57 -11.26 12.27 4.23
CA ASN A 57 -10.49 12.64 5.41
C ASN A 57 -9.37 13.61 5.04
N LYS A 58 -9.59 14.90 5.34
CA LYS A 58 -8.66 15.99 5.00
C LYS A 58 -7.33 15.93 5.73
N LYS A 59 -7.25 15.15 6.81
CA LYS A 59 -6.03 15.05 7.64
C LYS A 59 -5.06 13.97 7.16
N LEU A 60 -5.45 13.05 6.24
CA LEU A 60 -4.55 12.03 5.74
C LEU A 60 -3.46 12.62 4.86
N LEU A 61 -2.29 12.00 4.89
CA LEU A 61 -1.12 12.36 4.09
C LEU A 61 -0.75 11.25 3.12
N PHE A 62 -0.07 11.63 2.05
CA PHE A 62 0.41 10.72 1.02
C PHE A 62 1.93 10.84 0.89
N PRO A 63 2.71 9.76 1.01
CA PRO A 63 4.17 9.84 0.97
C PRO A 63 4.69 10.25 -0.40
N SER A 64 3.97 9.94 -1.47
CA SER A 64 4.27 10.37 -2.84
C SER A 64 3.03 10.29 -3.73
N VAL A 65 3.06 11.00 -4.84
CA VAL A 65 2.02 10.90 -5.89
C VAL A 65 1.96 9.48 -6.46
N LEU A 66 3.12 8.84 -6.64
CA LEU A 66 3.23 7.47 -7.14
C LEU A 66 2.54 6.47 -6.20
N SER A 67 2.72 6.60 -4.88
CA SER A 67 2.06 5.73 -3.90
C SER A 67 0.54 5.84 -3.94
N ALA A 68 0.01 7.05 -4.17
CA ALA A 68 -1.42 7.28 -4.35
C ALA A 68 -1.93 6.62 -5.66
N GLU A 69 -1.15 6.73 -6.73
CA GLU A 69 -1.47 6.17 -8.04
C GLU A 69 -1.49 4.63 -8.04
N GLN A 70 -0.51 4.01 -7.37
CA GLN A 70 -0.33 2.56 -7.33
C GLN A 70 -1.12 1.86 -6.21
N ALA A 71 -1.66 2.60 -5.24
CA ALA A 71 -2.42 2.01 -4.16
C ALA A 71 -3.62 1.18 -4.66
N SER A 72 -4.00 0.17 -3.91
CA SER A 72 -5.25 -0.57 -4.14
C SER A 72 -6.47 0.37 -4.05
N SER A 73 -7.50 0.12 -4.87
CA SER A 73 -8.78 0.79 -4.67
C SER A 73 -9.50 0.29 -3.42
N GLU A 74 -10.45 1.06 -2.91
CA GLU A 74 -11.28 0.60 -1.78
C GLU A 74 -12.03 -0.69 -2.08
N ILE A 75 -12.47 -0.85 -3.33
CA ILE A 75 -13.21 -2.04 -3.77
C ILE A 75 -12.31 -3.26 -3.70
N THR A 76 -11.11 -3.18 -4.27
CA THR A 76 -10.18 -4.31 -4.28
C THR A 76 -9.61 -4.60 -2.90
N ALA A 77 -9.39 -3.59 -2.06
CA ALA A 77 -8.95 -3.78 -0.68
C ALA A 77 -10.03 -4.45 0.19
N LYS A 78 -11.31 -4.03 0.05
CA LYS A 78 -12.46 -4.69 0.70
C LYS A 78 -12.61 -6.13 0.24
N TYR A 79 -12.45 -6.39 -1.04
CA TYR A 79 -12.50 -7.76 -1.55
C TYR A 79 -11.41 -8.65 -0.94
N LYS A 80 -10.16 -8.17 -0.88
CA LYS A 80 -9.06 -8.88 -0.21
C LYS A 80 -9.33 -9.11 1.27
N GLN A 81 -9.91 -8.12 1.96
CA GLN A 81 -10.38 -8.29 3.33
C GLN A 81 -11.42 -9.41 3.44
N CYS A 82 -12.38 -9.51 2.50
CA CYS A 82 -13.38 -10.58 2.49
C CYS A 82 -12.75 -11.97 2.29
N ILE A 83 -11.72 -12.11 1.44
CA ILE A 83 -10.99 -13.36 1.23
C ILE A 83 -10.30 -13.79 2.54
N ILE A 84 -9.59 -12.90 3.20
CA ILE A 84 -8.94 -13.16 4.47
C ILE A 84 -9.98 -13.36 5.57
N GLY A 85 -11.00 -12.51 5.60
CA GLY A 85 -12.09 -12.55 6.58
C GLY A 85 -11.60 -12.43 8.04
N SER A 86 -12.49 -12.74 8.97
CA SER A 86 -12.18 -12.79 10.42
C SER A 86 -11.48 -14.09 10.85
N LYS A 87 -11.20 -14.99 9.91
CA LYS A 87 -10.57 -16.29 10.15
C LYS A 87 -9.12 -16.14 10.60
N TYR A 88 -8.43 -15.11 10.09
CA TYR A 88 -7.01 -14.87 10.37
C TYR A 88 -6.86 -13.67 11.30
N LYS A 89 -6.35 -13.91 12.50
CA LYS A 89 -6.26 -12.91 13.57
C LYS A 89 -4.99 -12.07 13.48
N SER A 90 -3.89 -12.67 13.02
CA SER A 90 -2.57 -12.05 12.88
C SER A 90 -2.14 -12.05 11.42
N ILE A 91 -2.19 -10.89 10.78
CA ILE A 91 -1.83 -10.70 9.37
C ILE A 91 -0.55 -9.88 9.27
N CYS A 92 0.36 -10.27 8.39
CA CYS A 92 1.54 -9.47 8.06
C CYS A 92 1.48 -9.06 6.59
N ASP A 93 1.41 -7.75 6.37
CA ASP A 93 1.54 -7.11 5.07
C ASP A 93 3.01 -6.81 4.82
N LEU A 94 3.61 -7.53 3.88
CA LEU A 94 5.05 -7.44 3.55
C LEU A 94 5.37 -6.34 2.54
N THR A 95 4.36 -5.66 2.02
CA THR A 95 4.48 -4.64 0.96
C THR A 95 3.57 -3.45 1.24
N GLY A 96 3.74 -2.86 2.40
CA GLY A 96 2.81 -1.91 3.01
C GLY A 96 2.37 -0.72 2.14
N GLY A 97 3.30 -0.08 1.43
CA GLY A 97 3.01 1.03 0.53
C GLY A 97 2.23 2.16 1.19
N LEU A 98 1.10 2.59 0.60
CA LEU A 98 0.22 3.59 1.19
C LEU A 98 -0.55 3.08 2.44
N GLY A 99 -0.60 1.76 2.66
CA GLY A 99 -1.26 1.17 3.81
C GLY A 99 -2.74 0.87 3.65
N ILE A 100 -3.29 0.97 2.43
CA ILE A 100 -4.72 0.74 2.15
C ILE A 100 -5.12 -0.69 2.53
N ASP A 101 -4.38 -1.68 2.07
CA ASP A 101 -4.69 -3.09 2.33
C ASP A 101 -4.58 -3.41 3.83
N SER A 102 -3.51 -2.96 4.49
CA SER A 102 -3.34 -3.07 5.94
C SER A 102 -4.49 -2.42 6.72
N TYR A 103 -4.97 -1.24 6.29
CA TYR A 103 -6.11 -0.56 6.91
C TYR A 103 -7.38 -1.42 6.84
N TYR A 104 -7.68 -2.04 5.68
CA TYR A 104 -8.85 -2.89 5.53
C TYR A 104 -8.71 -4.22 6.27
N PHE A 105 -7.54 -4.85 6.27
CA PHE A 105 -7.29 -6.05 7.07
C PHE A 105 -7.49 -5.80 8.57
N ALA A 106 -7.10 -4.63 9.07
CA ALA A 106 -7.27 -4.24 10.46
C ALA A 106 -8.74 -4.08 10.91
N ALA A 107 -9.70 -4.09 9.98
CA ALA A 107 -11.11 -4.10 10.33
C ALA A 107 -11.62 -5.50 10.73
N SER A 108 -10.92 -6.57 10.35
CA SER A 108 -11.31 -7.96 10.62
C SER A 108 -10.26 -8.74 11.42
N ALA A 109 -8.99 -8.34 11.39
CA ALA A 109 -7.92 -8.98 12.13
C ALA A 109 -7.75 -8.37 13.54
N GLU A 110 -7.28 -9.17 14.48
CA GLU A 110 -6.91 -8.69 15.82
C GLU A 110 -5.63 -7.85 15.77
N LYS A 111 -4.70 -8.23 14.88
CA LYS A 111 -3.40 -7.57 14.71
C LYS A 111 -2.93 -7.59 13.27
N VAL A 112 -2.50 -6.45 12.78
CA VAL A 112 -1.83 -6.32 11.48
C VAL A 112 -0.40 -5.82 11.70
N THR A 113 0.57 -6.47 11.05
CA THR A 113 1.95 -5.99 10.98
C THR A 113 2.20 -5.48 9.57
N TYR A 114 2.46 -4.19 9.45
CA TYR A 114 2.76 -3.51 8.20
C TYR A 114 4.27 -3.36 8.06
N ILE A 115 4.83 -3.86 6.94
CA ILE A 115 6.26 -3.79 6.63
C ILE A 115 6.45 -2.91 5.40
N GLU A 116 7.35 -1.94 5.51
CA GLU A 116 7.70 -1.03 4.42
C GLU A 116 9.18 -0.61 4.57
N ARG A 117 9.89 -0.54 3.46
CA ARG A 117 11.34 -0.24 3.47
C ARG A 117 11.65 1.26 3.48
N TYR A 118 10.75 2.09 2.97
CA TYR A 118 10.97 3.53 2.87
C TYR A 118 10.55 4.26 4.14
N PRO A 119 11.47 4.95 4.84
CA PRO A 119 11.17 5.62 6.11
C PRO A 119 10.01 6.62 6.01
N LEU A 120 9.97 7.44 4.94
CA LEU A 120 8.89 8.39 4.73
C LEU A 120 7.51 7.71 4.65
N TYR A 121 7.43 6.54 3.98
CA TYR A 121 6.18 5.78 3.88
C TYR A 121 5.77 5.24 5.24
N CYS A 122 6.73 4.76 6.03
CA CYS A 122 6.48 4.28 7.39
C CYS A 122 5.96 5.40 8.30
N ASP A 123 6.55 6.59 8.23
CA ASP A 123 6.14 7.73 9.05
C ASP A 123 4.74 8.23 8.67
N VAL A 124 4.47 8.34 7.37
CA VAL A 124 3.13 8.70 6.87
C VAL A 124 2.10 7.62 7.23
N ALA A 125 2.44 6.33 7.12
CA ALA A 125 1.54 5.24 7.49
C ALA A 125 1.21 5.28 8.99
N LYS A 126 2.19 5.47 9.88
CA LYS A 126 1.97 5.64 11.31
C LYS A 126 1.01 6.78 11.58
N TYR A 127 1.30 7.97 11.02
CA TYR A 127 0.44 9.14 11.18
C TYR A 127 -0.99 8.87 10.69
N ASN A 128 -1.15 8.28 9.50
CA ASN A 128 -2.46 7.99 8.94
C ASN A 128 -3.25 6.97 9.77
N PHE A 129 -2.59 5.91 10.26
CA PHE A 129 -3.25 4.91 11.11
C PHE A 129 -3.69 5.50 12.45
N ASP A 130 -2.92 6.43 13.02
CA ASP A 130 -3.31 7.16 14.23
C ASP A 130 -4.54 8.05 13.95
N VAL A 131 -4.54 8.82 12.86
CA VAL A 131 -5.69 9.65 12.41
C VAL A 131 -6.93 8.79 12.17
N LEU A 132 -6.75 7.58 11.63
CA LEU A 132 -7.82 6.61 11.34
C LEU A 132 -8.19 5.72 12.54
N GLN A 133 -7.55 5.93 13.71
CA GLN A 133 -7.77 5.17 14.95
C GLN A 133 -7.56 3.65 14.77
N LYS A 134 -6.57 3.26 13.95
CA LYS A 134 -6.22 1.85 13.71
C LYS A 134 -5.08 1.39 14.64
N ASN A 135 -5.39 1.28 15.93
CA ASN A 135 -4.42 0.94 16.98
C ASN A 135 -3.91 -0.52 16.92
N ASN A 136 -4.55 -1.36 16.11
CA ASN A 136 -4.17 -2.75 15.90
C ASN A 136 -3.20 -2.95 14.71
N ILE A 137 -2.69 -1.87 14.10
CA ILE A 137 -1.67 -1.92 13.07
C ILE A 137 -0.32 -1.53 13.66
N ARG A 138 0.65 -2.45 13.59
CA ARG A 138 2.05 -2.18 13.95
C ARG A 138 2.86 -1.90 12.69
N VAL A 139 3.42 -0.71 12.58
CA VAL A 139 4.33 -0.32 11.48
C VAL A 139 5.77 -0.66 11.83
N ILE A 140 6.45 -1.36 10.93
CA ILE A 140 7.86 -1.71 11.01
C ILE A 140 8.54 -1.23 9.73
N CYS A 141 9.52 -0.34 9.88
CA CYS A 141 10.35 0.14 8.77
C CYS A 141 11.49 -0.87 8.55
N SER A 142 11.33 -1.73 7.57
CA SER A 142 12.30 -2.77 7.22
C SER A 142 12.09 -3.25 5.79
N ASP A 143 13.16 -3.76 5.18
CA ASP A 143 13.04 -4.57 3.99
C ASP A 143 12.29 -5.87 4.29
N SER A 144 11.42 -6.31 3.38
CA SER A 144 10.57 -7.50 3.56
C SER A 144 11.38 -8.78 3.74
N LEU A 145 12.43 -8.96 2.92
CA LEU A 145 13.28 -10.15 2.99
C LEU A 145 14.05 -10.17 4.33
N LYS A 146 14.65 -9.06 4.70
CA LYS A 146 15.34 -8.92 5.99
C LYS A 146 14.39 -9.24 7.15
N PHE A 147 13.20 -8.63 7.15
CA PHE A 147 12.20 -8.88 8.19
C PHE A 147 11.82 -10.37 8.28
N ILE A 148 11.55 -11.02 7.14
CA ILE A 148 11.18 -12.45 7.12
C ILE A 148 12.31 -13.33 7.67
N LEU A 149 13.55 -13.05 7.33
CA LEU A 149 14.69 -13.84 7.79
C LEU A 149 14.94 -13.69 9.31
N GLU A 150 14.79 -12.48 9.84
CA GLU A 150 15.07 -12.15 11.25
C GLU A 150 13.85 -12.42 12.17
N CYS A 151 12.63 -12.41 11.63
CA CYS A 151 11.42 -12.54 12.42
C CYS A 151 11.19 -13.99 12.89
N ASN A 152 11.08 -14.18 14.20
CA ASN A 152 10.75 -15.48 14.81
C ASN A 152 9.25 -15.64 15.11
N VAL A 153 8.43 -14.64 14.77
CA VAL A 153 6.98 -14.67 15.01
C VAL A 153 6.29 -15.43 13.90
N LYS A 154 5.31 -16.24 14.25
CA LYS A 154 4.37 -16.85 13.29
C LYS A 154 3.17 -15.93 13.11
N PHE A 155 2.64 -15.91 11.91
CA PHE A 155 1.43 -15.20 11.52
C PHE A 155 0.37 -16.20 11.06
N ASP A 156 -0.89 -15.77 11.00
CA ASP A 156 -1.94 -16.59 10.39
C ASP A 156 -1.95 -16.44 8.89
N ALA A 157 -1.61 -15.25 8.39
CA ALA A 157 -1.51 -14.99 6.94
C ALA A 157 -0.44 -13.94 6.63
N PHE A 158 0.20 -14.07 5.47
CA PHE A 158 0.94 -13.01 4.80
C PHE A 158 0.11 -12.43 3.67
N TYR A 159 0.22 -11.11 3.49
CA TYR A 159 -0.20 -10.41 2.28
C TYR A 159 1.04 -9.85 1.57
N ILE A 160 1.07 -9.97 0.24
CA ILE A 160 2.17 -9.50 -0.59
C ILE A 160 1.60 -8.93 -1.90
N ASP A 161 1.96 -7.69 -2.21
CA ASP A 161 1.73 -7.02 -3.50
C ASP A 161 3.09 -6.58 -4.06
N PRO A 162 3.86 -7.51 -4.66
CA PRO A 162 5.25 -7.23 -5.02
C PRO A 162 5.32 -6.24 -6.17
N ALA A 163 6.22 -5.24 -6.02
CA ALA A 163 6.49 -4.29 -7.07
C ALA A 163 7.34 -4.92 -8.18
N ARG A 164 7.18 -4.42 -9.39
CA ARG A 164 8.08 -4.80 -10.49
C ARG A 164 9.49 -4.28 -10.24
N ARG A 165 10.48 -5.12 -10.48
CA ARG A 165 11.82 -4.63 -10.75
C ARG A 165 11.80 -3.90 -12.09
N ASN A 166 12.35 -2.69 -12.15
CA ASN A 166 12.46 -1.90 -13.39
C ASN A 166 13.21 -2.71 -14.46
N SER A 167 12.48 -3.45 -15.29
CA SER A 167 13.01 -4.10 -16.48
C SER A 167 12.32 -3.48 -17.68
N GLU A 168 13.13 -2.83 -18.51
CA GLU A 168 12.68 -2.23 -19.75
C GLU A 168 11.89 -3.25 -20.61
N ASN A 169 10.67 -2.85 -21.03
CA ASN A 169 9.96 -3.40 -22.19
C ASN A 169 9.58 -4.89 -22.28
N LYS A 170 9.41 -5.64 -21.21
CA LYS A 170 8.79 -6.97 -21.32
C LYS A 170 7.26 -6.88 -21.23
N ARG A 171 6.58 -7.36 -22.26
CA ARG A 171 5.10 -7.40 -22.35
C ARG A 171 4.45 -8.45 -21.44
N LEU A 172 5.19 -9.46 -21.04
CA LEU A 172 4.72 -10.53 -20.16
C LEU A 172 5.24 -10.31 -18.74
N TYR A 173 4.38 -10.55 -17.77
CA TYR A 173 4.66 -10.42 -16.35
C TYR A 173 5.07 -11.76 -15.79
N ASP A 174 6.30 -11.86 -15.30
CA ASP A 174 6.81 -13.01 -14.56
C ASP A 174 6.91 -12.64 -13.08
N LEU A 175 6.53 -13.55 -12.19
CA LEU A 175 6.67 -13.37 -10.74
C LEU A 175 8.14 -13.23 -10.32
N ARG A 176 9.07 -13.77 -11.11
CA ARG A 176 10.52 -13.62 -10.89
C ARG A 176 11.02 -12.20 -11.13
N ASP A 177 10.29 -11.40 -11.92
CA ASP A 177 10.62 -10.00 -12.20
C ASP A 177 10.09 -9.06 -11.10
N CYS A 178 9.50 -9.59 -10.03
CA CYS A 178 8.93 -8.84 -8.93
C CYS A 178 9.86 -8.78 -7.71
N GLU A 179 9.63 -7.80 -6.86
CA GLU A 179 10.33 -7.61 -5.58
C GLU A 179 9.31 -7.37 -4.46
N PRO A 180 9.31 -8.23 -3.42
CA PRO A 180 10.14 -9.40 -3.23
C PRO A 180 9.83 -10.55 -4.21
N ASP A 181 10.83 -11.40 -4.52
CA ASP A 181 10.65 -12.59 -5.33
C ASP A 181 9.87 -13.67 -4.54
N ILE A 182 8.58 -13.78 -4.83
CA ILE A 182 7.70 -14.71 -4.12
C ILE A 182 8.02 -16.18 -4.40
N ILE A 183 8.59 -16.49 -5.54
CA ILE A 183 8.91 -17.88 -5.91
C ILE A 183 10.03 -18.41 -5.01
N GLU A 184 11.06 -17.60 -4.77
CA GLU A 184 12.12 -17.94 -3.84
C GLU A 184 11.65 -17.94 -2.38
N LEU A 185 10.78 -16.99 -2.00
CA LEU A 185 10.36 -16.78 -0.63
C LEU A 185 9.24 -17.73 -0.17
N GLN A 186 8.44 -18.32 -1.07
CA GLN A 186 7.24 -19.09 -0.69
C GLN A 186 7.52 -20.17 0.37
N SER A 187 8.63 -20.89 0.26
CA SER A 187 8.97 -21.95 1.21
C SER A 187 9.30 -21.42 2.61
N ILE A 188 9.90 -20.24 2.71
CA ILE A 188 10.23 -19.59 3.98
C ILE A 188 8.95 -19.02 4.59
N LEU A 189 8.12 -18.39 3.79
CA LEU A 189 6.84 -17.82 4.20
C LEU A 189 5.90 -18.86 4.75
N LEU A 190 5.74 -20.01 4.06
CA LEU A 190 4.87 -21.11 4.49
C LEU A 190 5.32 -21.81 5.77
N LYS A 191 6.58 -21.65 6.19
CA LYS A 191 7.03 -22.08 7.52
C LYS A 191 6.55 -21.15 8.64
N LYS A 192 6.21 -19.90 8.30
CA LYS A 192 5.86 -18.82 9.26
C LYS A 192 4.37 -18.47 9.23
N ALA A 193 3.65 -18.78 8.15
CA ALA A 193 2.20 -18.65 8.05
C ALA A 193 1.62 -19.73 7.15
N PRO A 194 0.44 -20.28 7.49
CA PRO A 194 -0.23 -21.31 6.67
C PRO A 194 -0.84 -20.76 5.37
N VAL A 195 -0.98 -19.44 5.25
CA VAL A 195 -1.64 -18.77 4.13
C VAL A 195 -0.81 -17.58 3.63
N ILE A 196 -0.73 -17.48 2.30
CA ILE A 196 -0.17 -16.33 1.61
C ILE A 196 -1.25 -15.81 0.64
N LEU A 197 -1.66 -14.56 0.79
CA LEU A 197 -2.45 -13.84 -0.19
C LEU A 197 -1.51 -13.01 -1.06
N LEU A 198 -1.34 -13.43 -2.31
CA LEU A 198 -0.51 -12.73 -3.28
C LEU A 198 -1.39 -11.92 -4.23
N LYS A 199 -1.18 -10.62 -4.33
CA LYS A 199 -1.72 -9.81 -5.42
C LYS A 199 -0.68 -9.77 -6.54
N SER A 200 -1.12 -9.96 -7.76
CA SER A 200 -0.28 -9.87 -8.96
C SER A 200 -0.92 -8.99 -10.02
N SER A 201 -0.12 -8.58 -11.00
CA SER A 201 -0.61 -7.84 -12.16
C SER A 201 -1.66 -8.63 -12.94
N PRO A 202 -2.70 -7.98 -13.49
CA PRO A 202 -3.69 -8.63 -14.36
C PRO A 202 -3.07 -9.18 -15.67
N MET A 203 -1.84 -8.80 -15.99
CA MET A 203 -1.13 -9.25 -17.20
C MET A 203 -0.30 -10.53 -16.97
N ILE A 204 -0.43 -11.16 -15.79
CA ILE A 204 0.31 -12.40 -15.48
C ILE A 204 -0.28 -13.59 -16.25
N ASP A 205 0.59 -14.50 -16.70
CA ASP A 205 0.16 -15.82 -17.15
C ASP A 205 -0.21 -16.68 -15.93
N ILE A 206 -1.52 -16.88 -15.74
CA ILE A 206 -2.07 -17.59 -14.58
C ILE A 206 -1.57 -19.05 -14.55
N SER A 207 -1.52 -19.72 -15.70
CA SER A 207 -1.10 -21.14 -15.78
C SER A 207 0.35 -21.29 -15.35
N ARG A 208 1.21 -20.41 -15.83
CA ARG A 208 2.62 -20.36 -15.45
C ARG A 208 2.80 -20.00 -13.97
N ALA A 209 2.06 -19.02 -13.48
CA ALA A 209 2.12 -18.62 -12.06
C ALA A 209 1.73 -19.78 -11.13
N ILE A 210 0.70 -20.56 -11.48
CA ILE A 210 0.29 -21.75 -10.72
C ILE A 210 1.41 -22.80 -10.71
N GLN A 211 2.08 -23.03 -11.83
CA GLN A 211 3.20 -23.99 -11.91
C GLN A 211 4.40 -23.55 -11.06
N ASP A 212 4.74 -22.27 -11.10
CA ASP A 212 5.88 -21.70 -10.38
C ASP A 212 5.65 -21.65 -8.86
N LEU A 213 4.42 -21.36 -8.41
CA LEU A 213 4.07 -21.20 -7.00
C LEU A 213 3.76 -22.51 -6.25
N LYS A 214 3.69 -23.65 -6.88
CA LYS A 214 3.54 -25.01 -6.30
C LYS A 214 2.40 -25.26 -5.31
N PHE A 215 1.98 -24.29 -4.51
CA PHE A 215 1.03 -24.43 -3.39
C PHE A 215 -0.24 -23.58 -3.57
N VAL A 216 -0.57 -23.21 -4.79
CA VAL A 216 -1.76 -22.40 -5.10
C VAL A 216 -3.02 -23.23 -4.80
N LYS A 217 -3.91 -22.67 -3.97
CA LYS A 217 -5.21 -23.26 -3.64
C LYS A 217 -6.35 -22.60 -4.42
N GLU A 218 -6.29 -21.30 -4.58
CA GLU A 218 -7.35 -20.48 -5.18
C GLU A 218 -6.72 -19.38 -6.04
N VAL A 219 -7.39 -19.05 -7.14
CA VAL A 219 -7.05 -17.93 -7.99
C VAL A 219 -8.29 -17.07 -8.14
N HIS A 220 -8.17 -15.79 -7.78
CA HIS A 220 -9.24 -14.80 -7.89
C HIS A 220 -8.90 -13.83 -9.01
N VAL A 221 -9.73 -13.77 -10.04
CA VAL A 221 -9.62 -12.78 -11.11
C VAL A 221 -10.61 -11.65 -10.82
N ILE A 222 -10.10 -10.46 -10.55
CA ILE A 222 -10.92 -9.30 -10.19
C ILE A 222 -10.87 -8.31 -11.33
N SER A 223 -12.04 -7.95 -11.86
CA SER A 223 -12.20 -6.89 -12.84
C SER A 223 -13.05 -5.77 -12.27
N VAL A 224 -12.46 -4.60 -12.12
CA VAL A 224 -13.15 -3.37 -11.66
C VAL A 224 -12.99 -2.30 -12.73
N LYS A 225 -13.96 -1.40 -12.83
CA LYS A 225 -14.00 -0.34 -13.84
C LYS A 225 -12.78 0.60 -13.70
N ASN A 226 -11.62 0.32 -13.93
CA ASN A 226 -10.36 1.08 -13.89
C ASN A 226 -9.22 0.34 -13.14
N GLU A 227 -9.39 -0.95 -12.85
CA GLU A 227 -8.35 -1.84 -12.29
C GLU A 227 -8.46 -3.22 -12.92
#